data_d0636d68df8570d7ccd345981f8a636f
#
_entry.id   d0636d68df8570d7ccd345981f8a636f
#
_cell.length_a   1.000
_cell.length_b   1.000
_cell.length_c   1.000
_cell.angle_alpha   90.00
_cell.angle_beta   90.00
_cell.angle_gamma   90.00
#
_symmetry.space_group_name_H-M   'P 1'
#
loop_
_entity.id
_entity.type
_entity.pdbx_description
1 polymer ?
#
loop_
_entity_poly.entity_id
_entity_poly.type
_entity_poly.pdbx_seq_one_letter_code
_entity_poly.pdbx_strand_id
1 'polypeptide(L)'
;DKKQPFKVNHIAAHKVTSFIVSKGAALTTDAIALALKHNIDIVLVENNGHPLGRFWHSKLGSTTKIRKQQLVASLNQTGVYWIKEWLSQKLENQADYLNDLKKHRKNLHVYLDEKSAAILGFRKKIKEADGADINQLAESFRGWEGSAGRHYFEALATCIPDAYSFKGRSFRPAQDEFNALL
;
A
#
# COMPACT_ATOMS: atom_id res chain seq x y z
N ASP A 1 29.73 12.21 34.99
CA ASP A 1 28.69 12.05 33.96
C ASP A 1 27.59 13.07 34.20
N LYS A 2 27.55 14.15 33.42
CA LYS A 2 26.45 15.11 33.43
C LYS A 2 25.24 14.42 32.79
N LYS A 3 24.28 13.96 33.61
CA LYS A 3 22.98 13.50 33.12
C LYS A 3 22.32 14.65 32.33
N GLN A 4 22.11 14.48 31.05
CA GLN A 4 21.31 15.43 30.27
C GLN A 4 19.91 15.52 30.89
N PRO A 5 19.37 16.73 31.08
CA PRO A 5 18.05 16.89 31.68
C PRO A 5 16.99 16.21 30.77
N PHE A 6 16.09 15.41 31.37
CA PHE A 6 15.00 14.80 30.66
C PHE A 6 14.12 15.89 30.02
N LYS A 7 13.91 15.78 28.71
CA LYS A 7 12.96 16.66 28.01
C LYS A 7 11.55 16.12 28.21
N VAL A 8 10.70 16.85 28.89
CA VAL A 8 9.30 16.52 29.12
C VAL A 8 8.45 17.23 28.06
N ASN A 9 7.62 16.47 27.36
CA ASN A 9 6.63 17.01 26.42
C ASN A 9 5.24 16.58 26.87
N HIS A 10 4.29 17.52 26.94
CA HIS A 10 2.88 17.26 27.23
C HIS A 10 2.08 17.29 25.94
N ILE A 11 1.43 16.19 25.62
CA ILE A 11 0.60 16.05 24.43
C ILE A 11 -0.80 15.64 24.87
N ALA A 12 -1.82 16.41 24.45
CA ALA A 12 -3.20 16.07 24.74
C ALA A 12 -3.61 14.80 23.99
N ALA A 13 -4.27 13.86 24.67
CA ALA A 13 -4.63 12.54 24.10
C ALA A 13 -5.43 12.64 22.78
N HIS A 14 -6.33 13.63 22.64
CA HIS A 14 -7.12 13.82 21.43
C HIS A 14 -6.31 14.25 20.18
N LYS A 15 -5.03 14.63 20.35
CA LYS A 15 -4.11 14.98 19.26
C LYS A 15 -3.24 13.80 18.82
N VAL A 16 -3.37 12.66 19.47
CA VAL A 16 -2.56 11.48 19.21
C VAL A 16 -3.44 10.41 18.59
N THR A 17 -3.06 9.87 17.45
CA THR A 17 -3.73 8.76 16.76
C THR A 17 -3.07 7.42 17.05
N SER A 18 -1.74 7.43 17.20
CA SER A 18 -0.96 6.22 17.48
C SER A 18 0.37 6.55 18.13
N PHE A 19 0.94 5.56 18.82
CA PHE A 19 2.33 5.55 19.30
C PHE A 19 3.09 4.42 18.63
N ILE A 20 4.24 4.73 18.07
CA ILE A 20 5.22 3.72 17.66
C ILE A 20 6.32 3.71 18.72
N VAL A 21 6.50 2.58 19.39
CA VAL A 21 7.41 2.44 20.53
C VAL A 21 8.49 1.44 20.17
N SER A 22 9.73 1.89 20.12
CA SER A 22 10.88 1.03 19.85
C SER A 22 11.32 0.24 21.08
N LYS A 23 12.02 -0.86 20.85
CA LYS A 23 12.64 -1.68 21.89
C LYS A 23 13.53 -0.81 22.81
N GLY A 24 13.45 -1.03 24.11
CA GLY A 24 14.19 -0.29 25.13
C GLY A 24 13.45 0.93 25.72
N ALA A 25 12.30 1.33 25.17
CA ALA A 25 11.44 2.33 25.78
C ALA A 25 10.59 1.72 26.91
N ALA A 26 10.21 2.54 27.90
CA ALA A 26 9.33 2.14 28.99
C ALA A 26 7.96 2.84 28.87
N LEU A 27 6.89 2.09 29.06
CA LEU A 27 5.52 2.59 29.17
C LEU A 27 4.93 2.19 30.50
N THR A 28 4.25 3.13 31.15
CA THR A 28 3.47 2.81 32.35
C THR A 28 2.13 2.19 31.96
N THR A 29 1.58 1.36 32.83
CA THR A 29 0.23 0.78 32.63
C THR A 29 -0.84 1.87 32.54
N ASP A 30 -0.68 3.00 33.24
CA ASP A 30 -1.60 4.13 33.16
C ASP A 30 -1.56 4.82 31.78
N ALA A 31 -0.37 4.95 31.19
CA ALA A 31 -0.23 5.47 29.84
C ALA A 31 -0.89 4.54 28.82
N ILE A 32 -0.71 3.22 28.96
CA ILE A 32 -1.38 2.21 28.12
C ILE A 32 -2.89 2.30 28.31
N ALA A 33 -3.40 2.34 29.53
CA ALA A 33 -4.83 2.45 29.83
C ALA A 33 -5.45 3.72 29.25
N LEU A 34 -4.76 4.86 29.37
CA LEU A 34 -5.19 6.12 28.79
C LEU A 34 -5.27 6.04 27.26
N ALA A 35 -4.26 5.47 26.62
CA ALA A 35 -4.24 5.28 25.16
C ALA A 35 -5.42 4.41 24.72
N LEU A 36 -5.66 3.27 25.36
CA LEU A 36 -6.78 2.37 25.05
C LEU A 36 -8.14 3.05 25.25
N LYS A 37 -8.30 3.87 26.28
CA LYS A 37 -9.51 4.65 26.54
C LYS A 37 -9.84 5.62 25.40
N HIS A 38 -8.82 6.20 24.80
CA HIS A 38 -8.95 7.17 23.69
C HIS A 38 -8.81 6.53 22.30
N ASN A 39 -8.80 5.19 22.17
CA ASN A 39 -8.59 4.45 20.92
C ASN A 39 -7.28 4.82 20.21
N ILE A 40 -6.25 5.12 20.97
CA ILE A 40 -4.90 5.39 20.47
C ILE A 40 -4.17 4.04 20.34
N ASP A 41 -3.71 3.72 19.15
CA ASP A 41 -2.94 2.50 18.92
C ASP A 41 -1.52 2.62 19.49
N ILE A 42 -1.03 1.56 20.14
CA ILE A 42 0.36 1.45 20.55
C ILE A 42 0.98 0.27 19.79
N VAL A 43 1.91 0.54 18.90
CA VAL A 43 2.62 -0.45 18.11
C VAL A 43 4.04 -0.58 18.62
N LEU A 44 4.44 -1.79 19.02
CA LEU A 44 5.81 -2.11 19.40
C LEU A 44 6.60 -2.51 18.17
N VAL A 45 7.78 -1.92 18.01
CA VAL A 45 8.66 -2.21 16.88
C VAL A 45 10.08 -2.52 17.34
N GLU A 46 10.79 -3.30 16.54
CA GLU A 46 12.23 -3.44 16.67
C GLU A 46 12.97 -2.18 16.21
N ASN A 47 14.28 -2.11 16.49
CA ASN A 47 15.10 -0.94 16.11
C ASN A 47 15.18 -0.71 14.60
N ASN A 48 14.93 -1.74 13.81
CA ASN A 48 14.84 -1.70 12.34
C ASN A 48 13.43 -1.35 11.82
N GLY A 49 12.47 -1.05 12.74
CA GLY A 49 11.08 -0.71 12.41
C GLY A 49 10.16 -1.93 12.20
N HIS A 50 10.67 -3.16 12.34
CA HIS A 50 9.84 -4.36 12.20
C HIS A 50 8.82 -4.45 13.35
N PRO A 51 7.50 -4.64 13.07
CA PRO A 51 6.48 -4.70 14.10
C PRO A 51 6.59 -5.99 14.92
N LEU A 52 6.62 -5.84 16.27
CA LEU A 52 6.64 -6.95 17.24
C LEU A 52 5.25 -7.27 17.75
N GLY A 53 4.43 -6.24 17.95
CA GLY A 53 3.10 -6.41 18.55
C GLY A 53 2.38 -5.08 18.71
N ARG A 54 1.16 -5.15 19.26
CA ARG A 54 0.33 -3.98 19.43
C ARG A 54 -0.57 -4.13 20.65
N PHE A 55 -0.79 -3.02 21.39
CA PHE A 55 -1.85 -2.93 22.37
C PHE A 55 -3.11 -2.38 21.69
N TRP A 56 -4.21 -3.09 21.87
CA TRP A 56 -5.49 -2.73 21.30
C TRP A 56 -6.60 -2.91 22.33
N HIS A 57 -7.64 -2.09 22.24
CA HIS A 57 -8.78 -2.18 23.14
C HIS A 57 -9.54 -3.52 22.98
N SER A 58 -10.06 -4.03 24.10
CA SER A 58 -10.83 -5.28 24.13
C SER A 58 -12.32 -5.10 23.81
N LYS A 59 -12.77 -3.90 23.42
CA LYS A 59 -14.18 -3.66 23.09
C LYS A 59 -14.62 -4.56 21.96
N LEU A 60 -15.71 -5.30 22.19
CA LEU A 60 -16.39 -6.06 21.14
C LEU A 60 -16.90 -5.09 20.09
N GLY A 61 -16.26 -5.06 18.95
CA GLY A 61 -16.63 -4.20 17.82
C GLY A 61 -17.14 -5.01 16.64
N SER A 62 -17.61 -4.33 15.62
CA SER A 62 -18.07 -4.91 14.36
C SER A 62 -17.00 -5.66 13.56
N THR A 63 -15.73 -5.67 14.03
CA THR A 63 -14.58 -6.27 13.33
C THR A 63 -14.80 -7.74 12.98
N THR A 64 -15.39 -8.54 13.89
CA THR A 64 -15.70 -9.94 13.60
C THR A 64 -16.75 -10.08 12.51
N LYS A 65 -17.79 -9.24 12.55
CA LYS A 65 -18.82 -9.20 11.50
C LYS A 65 -18.23 -8.77 10.16
N ILE A 66 -17.37 -7.75 10.15
CA ILE A 66 -16.69 -7.27 8.95
C ILE A 66 -15.82 -8.38 8.36
N ARG A 67 -14.97 -9.03 9.17
CA ARG A 67 -14.12 -10.15 8.72
C ARG A 67 -14.93 -11.31 8.16
N LYS A 68 -16.03 -11.67 8.82
CA LYS A 68 -16.95 -12.69 8.32
C LYS A 68 -17.52 -12.30 6.95
N GLN A 69 -17.97 -11.04 6.80
CA GLN A 69 -18.48 -10.55 5.53
C GLN A 69 -17.41 -10.52 4.43
N GLN A 70 -16.17 -10.17 4.76
CA GLN A 70 -15.05 -10.22 3.81
C GLN A 70 -14.77 -11.64 3.33
N LEU A 71 -14.80 -12.64 4.24
CA LEU A 71 -14.64 -14.05 3.87
C LEU A 71 -15.79 -14.52 2.97
N VAL A 72 -17.03 -14.18 3.31
CA VAL A 72 -18.20 -14.52 2.48
C VAL A 72 -18.12 -13.84 1.12
N ALA A 73 -17.72 -12.57 1.07
CA ALA A 73 -17.60 -11.82 -0.17
C ALA A 73 -16.57 -12.44 -1.13
N SER A 74 -15.47 -13.04 -0.61
CA SER A 74 -14.47 -13.68 -1.47
C SER A 74 -15.00 -14.88 -2.27
N LEU A 75 -16.11 -15.47 -1.83
CA LEU A 75 -16.73 -16.67 -2.42
C LEU A 75 -17.95 -16.35 -3.30
N ASN A 76 -18.17 -15.11 -3.66
CA ASN A 76 -19.34 -14.70 -4.46
C ASN A 76 -19.08 -13.45 -5.31
N GLN A 77 -20.09 -13.04 -6.07
CA GLN A 77 -20.04 -11.89 -6.97
C GLN A 77 -19.68 -10.56 -6.30
N THR A 78 -19.94 -10.40 -5.00
CA THR A 78 -19.55 -9.17 -4.28
C THR A 78 -18.03 -9.00 -4.26
N GLY A 79 -17.29 -10.08 -4.02
CA GLY A 79 -15.84 -10.04 -4.08
C GLY A 79 -15.31 -9.81 -5.48
N VAL A 80 -15.91 -10.46 -6.49
CA VAL A 80 -15.56 -10.23 -7.91
C VAL A 80 -15.76 -8.76 -8.28
N TYR A 81 -16.88 -8.17 -7.90
CA TYR A 81 -17.17 -6.76 -8.14
C TYR A 81 -16.09 -5.85 -7.55
N TRP A 82 -15.77 -6.01 -6.25
CA TRP A 82 -14.82 -5.14 -5.59
C TRP A 82 -13.40 -5.29 -6.12
N ILE A 83 -12.95 -6.51 -6.40
CA ILE A 83 -11.59 -6.71 -6.95
C ILE A 83 -11.46 -6.11 -8.36
N LYS A 84 -12.51 -6.22 -9.19
CA LYS A 84 -12.57 -5.57 -10.50
C LYS A 84 -12.49 -4.05 -10.39
N GLU A 85 -13.22 -3.45 -9.46
CA GLU A 85 -13.20 -2.01 -9.23
C GLU A 85 -11.80 -1.54 -8.76
N TRP A 86 -11.21 -2.21 -7.78
CA TRP A 86 -9.89 -1.83 -7.27
C TRP A 86 -8.78 -1.98 -8.30
N LEU A 87 -8.75 -3.11 -9.01
CA LEU A 87 -7.76 -3.32 -10.07
C LEU A 87 -7.97 -2.33 -11.22
N SER A 88 -9.21 -2.10 -11.64
CA SER A 88 -9.53 -1.13 -12.69
C SER A 88 -9.08 0.28 -12.31
N GLN A 89 -9.35 0.71 -11.07
CA GLN A 89 -8.92 2.03 -10.58
C GLN A 89 -7.39 2.13 -10.49
N LYS A 90 -6.72 1.07 -10.02
CA LYS A 90 -5.25 1.01 -9.99
C LYS A 90 -4.67 1.21 -11.38
N LEU A 91 -5.16 0.49 -12.38
CA LEU A 91 -4.65 0.57 -13.74
C LEU A 91 -4.97 1.93 -14.39
N GLU A 92 -6.12 2.50 -14.09
CA GLU A 92 -6.49 3.86 -14.52
C GLU A 92 -5.52 4.90 -13.95
N ASN A 93 -5.27 4.87 -12.64
CA ASN A 93 -4.32 5.77 -11.99
C ASN A 93 -2.89 5.63 -12.58
N GLN A 94 -2.46 4.42 -12.93
CA GLN A 94 -1.18 4.19 -13.59
C GLN A 94 -1.14 4.82 -14.99
N ALA A 95 -2.19 4.65 -15.78
CA ALA A 95 -2.30 5.23 -17.11
C ALA A 95 -2.35 6.76 -17.05
N ASP A 96 -3.13 7.32 -16.13
CA ASP A 96 -3.24 8.77 -15.90
C ASP A 96 -1.90 9.39 -15.49
N TYR A 97 -1.16 8.70 -14.62
CA TYR A 97 0.17 9.17 -14.22
C TYR A 97 1.14 9.20 -15.40
N LEU A 98 1.13 8.20 -16.29
CA LEU A 98 1.93 8.22 -17.52
C LEU A 98 1.52 9.37 -18.44
N ASN A 99 0.21 9.67 -18.54
CA ASN A 99 -0.31 10.80 -19.30
C ASN A 99 0.12 12.16 -18.70
N ASP A 100 0.25 12.26 -17.39
CA ASP A 100 0.78 13.45 -16.73
C ASP A 100 2.27 13.60 -16.97
N LEU A 101 3.05 12.55 -16.87
CA LEU A 101 4.50 12.55 -17.18
C LEU A 101 4.76 12.98 -18.62
N LYS A 102 3.89 12.62 -19.55
CA LYS A 102 3.96 12.96 -20.95
C LYS A 102 3.95 14.48 -21.20
N LYS A 103 3.21 15.25 -20.41
CA LYS A 103 3.08 16.72 -20.57
C LYS A 103 4.41 17.45 -20.58
N HIS A 104 5.43 16.91 -19.90
CA HIS A 104 6.76 17.54 -19.77
C HIS A 104 7.86 16.78 -20.54
N ARG A 105 7.52 15.77 -21.37
CA ARG A 105 8.48 14.86 -22.05
C ARG A 105 8.10 14.64 -23.52
N LYS A 106 8.26 15.69 -24.35
CA LYS A 106 7.85 15.67 -25.77
C LYS A 106 8.48 14.52 -26.56
N ASN A 107 9.72 14.16 -26.26
CA ASN A 107 10.45 13.07 -26.92
C ASN A 107 9.93 11.67 -26.56
N LEU A 108 9.17 11.52 -25.47
CA LEU A 108 8.62 10.24 -25.02
C LEU A 108 7.11 10.12 -25.27
N HIS A 109 6.50 11.08 -25.96
CA HIS A 109 5.05 11.19 -26.10
C HIS A 109 4.43 9.90 -26.65
N VAL A 110 4.94 9.44 -27.81
CA VAL A 110 4.43 8.22 -28.48
C VAL A 110 4.61 6.98 -27.61
N TYR A 111 5.80 6.84 -27.03
CA TYR A 111 6.12 5.70 -26.17
C TYR A 111 5.22 5.64 -24.92
N LEU A 112 4.99 6.77 -24.25
CA LEU A 112 4.13 6.82 -23.07
C LEU A 112 2.66 6.59 -23.43
N ASP A 113 2.21 7.05 -24.60
CA ASP A 113 0.86 6.76 -25.12
C ASP A 113 0.66 5.26 -25.36
N GLU A 114 1.63 4.59 -25.99
CA GLU A 114 1.59 3.14 -26.22
C GLU A 114 1.52 2.36 -24.88
N LYS A 115 2.33 2.75 -23.91
CA LYS A 115 2.33 2.10 -22.57
C LYS A 115 1.02 2.33 -21.82
N SER A 116 0.50 3.56 -21.84
CA SER A 116 -0.80 3.89 -21.25
C SER A 116 -1.93 3.10 -21.91
N ALA A 117 -1.96 3.03 -23.23
CA ALA A 117 -2.95 2.26 -23.98
C ALA A 117 -2.89 0.76 -23.65
N ALA A 118 -1.68 0.19 -23.52
CA ALA A 118 -1.50 -1.20 -23.13
C ALA A 118 -2.07 -1.48 -21.73
N ILE A 119 -1.82 -0.61 -20.75
CA ILE A 119 -2.36 -0.69 -19.38
C ILE A 119 -3.89 -0.64 -19.41
N LEU A 120 -4.48 0.30 -20.16
CA LEU A 120 -5.94 0.41 -20.32
C LEU A 120 -6.55 -0.80 -21.02
N GLY A 121 -5.80 -1.46 -21.91
CA GLY A 121 -6.20 -2.73 -22.51
C GLY A 121 -6.37 -3.85 -21.48
N PHE A 122 -5.48 -3.95 -20.49
CA PHE A 122 -5.64 -4.89 -19.37
C PHE A 122 -6.78 -4.49 -18.44
N ARG A 123 -6.96 -3.19 -18.17
CA ARG A 123 -8.14 -2.70 -17.44
C ARG A 123 -9.45 -3.15 -18.08
N LYS A 124 -9.57 -3.06 -19.41
CA LYS A 124 -10.74 -3.54 -20.16
C LYS A 124 -10.96 -5.04 -19.94
N LYS A 125 -9.91 -5.87 -20.06
CA LYS A 125 -10.00 -7.33 -19.80
C LYS A 125 -10.49 -7.62 -18.38
N ILE A 126 -10.02 -6.90 -17.38
CA ILE A 126 -10.46 -7.05 -15.99
C ILE A 126 -11.95 -6.72 -15.85
N LYS A 127 -12.42 -5.62 -16.45
CA LYS A 127 -13.83 -5.22 -16.40
C LYS A 127 -14.75 -6.23 -17.09
N GLU A 128 -14.32 -6.80 -18.20
CA GLU A 128 -15.10 -7.75 -19.02
C GLU A 128 -15.02 -9.20 -18.50
N ALA A 129 -14.07 -9.50 -17.58
CA ALA A 129 -13.94 -10.85 -17.04
C ALA A 129 -15.22 -11.30 -16.34
N ASP A 130 -15.60 -12.55 -16.52
CA ASP A 130 -16.75 -13.16 -15.86
C ASP A 130 -16.34 -14.42 -15.09
N GLY A 131 -16.92 -14.61 -13.90
CA GLY A 131 -16.64 -15.73 -13.01
C GLY A 131 -17.51 -15.69 -11.77
N ALA A 132 -17.81 -16.83 -11.18
CA ALA A 132 -18.71 -16.95 -10.04
C ALA A 132 -18.12 -16.38 -8.75
N ASP A 133 -16.81 -16.49 -8.58
CA ASP A 133 -16.06 -16.04 -7.40
C ASP A 133 -14.64 -15.58 -7.77
N ILE A 134 -13.92 -15.07 -6.77
CA ILE A 134 -12.55 -14.58 -6.96
C ILE A 134 -11.59 -15.71 -7.37
N ASN A 135 -11.77 -16.94 -6.86
CA ASN A 135 -10.82 -18.03 -7.10
C ASN A 135 -10.74 -18.38 -8.59
N GLN A 136 -11.87 -18.33 -9.31
CA GLN A 136 -11.91 -18.59 -10.75
C GLN A 136 -11.16 -17.54 -11.57
N LEU A 137 -11.08 -16.31 -11.08
CA LEU A 137 -10.50 -15.16 -11.78
C LEU A 137 -9.10 -14.78 -11.29
N ALA A 138 -8.69 -15.30 -10.14
CA ALA A 138 -7.49 -14.85 -9.44
C ALA A 138 -6.21 -14.97 -10.27
N GLU A 139 -6.04 -16.05 -11.02
CA GLU A 139 -4.87 -16.27 -11.87
C GLU A 139 -4.83 -15.29 -13.03
N SER A 140 -5.95 -15.12 -13.71
CA SER A 140 -6.10 -14.15 -14.81
C SER A 140 -5.85 -12.73 -14.33
N PHE A 141 -6.42 -12.34 -13.18
CA PHE A 141 -6.25 -11.00 -12.61
C PHE A 141 -4.80 -10.73 -12.23
N ARG A 142 -4.10 -11.69 -11.61
CA ARG A 142 -2.66 -11.57 -11.31
C ARG A 142 -1.83 -11.43 -12.58
N GLY A 143 -2.13 -12.21 -13.61
CA GLY A 143 -1.44 -12.15 -14.90
C GLY A 143 -1.62 -10.80 -15.59
N TRP A 144 -2.86 -10.29 -15.64
CA TRP A 144 -3.14 -8.99 -16.27
C TRP A 144 -2.58 -7.81 -15.46
N GLU A 145 -2.74 -7.85 -14.14
CA GLU A 145 -2.17 -6.83 -13.25
C GLU A 145 -0.65 -6.80 -13.33
N GLY A 146 -0.01 -7.97 -13.31
CA GLY A 146 1.45 -8.08 -13.44
C GLY A 146 1.96 -7.61 -14.80
N SER A 147 1.21 -7.87 -15.88
CA SER A 147 1.55 -7.38 -17.22
C SER A 147 1.40 -5.86 -17.33
N ALA A 148 0.29 -5.32 -16.81
CA ALA A 148 0.09 -3.86 -16.73
C ALA A 148 1.18 -3.18 -15.90
N GLY A 149 1.54 -3.77 -14.74
CA GLY A 149 2.63 -3.29 -13.88
C GLY A 149 3.97 -3.28 -14.61
N ARG A 150 4.26 -4.26 -15.46
CA ARG A 150 5.47 -4.30 -16.29
C ARG A 150 5.53 -3.10 -17.24
N HIS A 151 4.46 -2.85 -17.99
CA HIS A 151 4.40 -1.66 -18.86
C HIS A 151 4.57 -0.35 -18.10
N TYR A 152 3.96 -0.25 -16.92
CA TYR A 152 4.09 0.92 -16.07
C TYR A 152 5.53 1.16 -15.60
N PHE A 153 6.20 0.15 -15.05
CA PHE A 153 7.57 0.28 -14.54
C PHE A 153 8.61 0.43 -15.65
N GLU A 154 8.40 -0.16 -16.83
CA GLU A 154 9.21 0.11 -18.01
C GLU A 154 9.11 1.59 -18.45
N ALA A 155 7.89 2.14 -18.46
CA ALA A 155 7.68 3.55 -18.76
C ALA A 155 8.35 4.46 -17.71
N LEU A 156 8.23 4.14 -16.42
CA LEU A 156 8.90 4.89 -15.36
C LEU A 156 10.41 4.85 -15.49
N ALA A 157 11.01 3.70 -15.80
CA ALA A 157 12.44 3.56 -15.99
C ALA A 157 12.98 4.50 -17.07
N THR A 158 12.20 4.72 -18.14
CA THR A 158 12.57 5.68 -19.20
C THR A 158 12.42 7.14 -18.78
N CYS A 159 11.59 7.41 -17.75
CA CYS A 159 11.31 8.77 -17.28
C CYS A 159 12.19 9.21 -16.10
N ILE A 160 12.75 8.26 -15.35
CA ILE A 160 13.59 8.53 -14.17
C ILE A 160 15.02 8.85 -14.65
N PRO A 161 15.68 9.88 -14.10
CA PRO A 161 17.06 10.22 -14.46
C PRO A 161 18.02 9.06 -14.18
N ASP A 162 19.00 8.87 -15.06
CA ASP A 162 20.01 7.79 -14.96
C ASP A 162 20.78 7.78 -13.64
N ALA A 163 20.89 8.93 -12.99
CA ALA A 163 21.52 9.09 -11.68
C ALA A 163 20.91 8.17 -10.59
N TYR A 164 19.65 7.78 -10.74
CA TYR A 164 18.96 6.87 -9.80
C TYR A 164 19.08 5.40 -10.18
N SER A 165 19.74 5.07 -11.28
CA SER A 165 20.00 3.69 -11.75
C SER A 165 18.78 2.76 -11.83
N PHE A 166 17.56 3.32 -11.89
CA PHE A 166 16.31 2.56 -11.92
C PHE A 166 16.09 1.97 -13.32
N LYS A 167 16.16 0.64 -13.43
CA LYS A 167 15.96 -0.11 -14.68
C LYS A 167 14.60 -0.81 -14.77
N GLY A 168 13.75 -0.60 -13.78
CA GLY A 168 12.45 -1.24 -13.65
C GLY A 168 12.27 -1.89 -12.27
N ARG A 169 11.11 -2.50 -12.04
CA ARG A 169 10.82 -3.18 -10.77
C ARG A 169 11.69 -4.40 -10.59
N SER A 170 12.48 -4.45 -9.50
CA SER A 170 13.24 -5.61 -9.08
C SER A 170 12.53 -6.36 -7.95
N PHE A 171 12.84 -7.69 -7.84
CA PHE A 171 12.42 -8.49 -6.70
C PHE A 171 13.37 -8.25 -5.50
N ARG A 172 12.97 -8.74 -4.32
CA ARG A 172 13.81 -8.67 -3.12
C ARG A 172 15.10 -9.51 -3.28
N PRO A 173 16.26 -8.98 -2.86
CA PRO A 173 16.48 -7.63 -2.30
C PRO A 173 16.38 -6.54 -3.37
N ALA A 174 16.01 -5.30 -2.95
CA ALA A 174 16.01 -4.14 -3.83
C ALA A 174 17.42 -3.89 -4.41
N GLN A 175 17.50 -3.60 -5.72
CA GLN A 175 18.77 -3.43 -6.42
C GLN A 175 19.19 -1.95 -6.58
N ASP A 176 18.32 -1.03 -6.24
CA ASP A 176 18.52 0.42 -6.31
C ASP A 176 17.63 1.15 -5.27
N GLU A 177 17.91 2.44 -5.05
CA GLU A 177 17.20 3.24 -4.05
C GLU A 177 15.71 3.37 -4.37
N PHE A 178 15.34 3.46 -5.64
CA PHE A 178 13.93 3.58 -6.04
C PHE A 178 13.16 2.29 -5.74
N ASN A 179 13.75 1.13 -6.02
CA ASN A 179 13.17 -0.16 -5.64
C ASN A 179 13.10 -0.37 -4.13
N ALA A 180 13.98 0.27 -3.36
CA ALA A 180 13.94 0.20 -1.90
C ALA A 180 12.77 0.99 -1.29
N LEU A 181 12.24 1.98 -2.03
CA LEU A 181 11.08 2.79 -1.63
C LEU A 181 9.73 2.20 -2.09
N LEU A 182 9.75 1.26 -3.04
CA LEU A 182 8.56 0.58 -3.58
C LEU A 182 8.22 -0.70 -2.81
#